data_2327bb0bb2bc45957c23ab4e3920f93c
#
_entry.id   2327bb0bb2bc45957c23ab4e3920f93c
#
_cell.length_a   1.000
_cell.length_b   1.000
_cell.length_c   1.000
_cell.angle_alpha   90.00
_cell.angle_beta   90.00
_cell.angle_gamma   90.00
#
_symmetry.space_group_name_H-M   'P 1'
#
loop_
_entity.id
_entity.type
_entity.pdbx_description
1 polymer ?
#
loop_
_entity_poly.entity_id
_entity_poly.type
_entity_poly.pdbx_seq_one_letter_code
_entity_poly.pdbx_strand_id
1 'polypeptide(L)'
;SMYGMGGQLAICLPDQDMLLVTTADTQPLAGGVQTILDAFWNCLLPGVADAALPANPAAYAELTKKLSTMQLPIVENLAAPDTELCCATVQMGLNAPGLTALQLQENALVLHYGGKTCTLPFRTGALVQSHLWDDPALPCVIAAGWRAPDSLLLRVHLLGERLGSLSLQLKLRPGGATLALCSHEEHPDPDFNGTAEGVTAV
;
A
#
# COMPACT_ATOMS: atom_id res chain seq x y z
N SER A 1 -22.64 17.75 1.34
CA SER A 1 -21.40 16.95 1.19
C SER A 1 -21.62 15.86 0.16
N MET A 2 -20.58 15.54 -0.58
CA MET A 2 -20.49 14.36 -1.42
C MET A 2 -19.44 13.40 -0.80
N TYR A 3 -19.74 12.10 -0.87
CA TYR A 3 -18.94 11.08 -0.25
C TYR A 3 -18.73 9.93 -1.25
N GLY A 4 -17.47 9.52 -1.44
CA GLY A 4 -17.09 8.39 -2.26
C GLY A 4 -16.19 7.42 -1.50
N MET A 5 -16.06 6.21 -2.02
CA MET A 5 -15.26 5.14 -1.45
C MET A 5 -13.81 5.59 -1.20
N GLY A 6 -13.21 5.11 -0.11
CA GLY A 6 -11.81 5.37 0.22
C GLY A 6 -11.48 6.77 0.71
N GLY A 7 -12.48 7.65 0.90
CA GLY A 7 -12.23 9.03 1.36
C GLY A 7 -12.20 10.06 0.25
N GLN A 8 -12.90 9.80 -0.85
CA GLN A 8 -13.23 10.82 -1.85
C GLN A 8 -14.30 11.72 -1.26
N LEU A 9 -13.95 12.92 -0.82
CA LEU A 9 -14.88 13.84 -0.15
C LEU A 9 -14.95 15.17 -0.87
N ALA A 10 -16.16 15.77 -0.87
CA ALA A 10 -16.35 17.19 -1.11
C ALA A 10 -17.35 17.73 -0.06
N ILE A 11 -16.86 18.57 0.86
CA ILE A 11 -17.61 19.12 1.98
C ILE A 11 -17.62 20.64 1.87
N CYS A 12 -18.81 21.23 1.73
CA CYS A 12 -19.00 22.68 1.80
C CYS A 12 -19.18 23.12 3.26
N LEU A 13 -18.48 24.17 3.64
CA LEU A 13 -18.58 24.86 4.93
C LEU A 13 -19.00 26.32 4.66
N PRO A 14 -20.32 26.58 4.55
CA PRO A 14 -20.81 27.91 4.15
C PRO A 14 -20.41 29.02 5.11
N ASP A 15 -20.38 28.74 6.41
CA ASP A 15 -20.04 29.72 7.43
C ASP A 15 -18.58 30.18 7.36
N GLN A 16 -17.68 29.37 6.78
CA GLN A 16 -16.27 29.67 6.56
C GLN A 16 -15.96 30.03 5.09
N ASP A 17 -16.97 30.08 4.23
CA ASP A 17 -16.80 30.24 2.77
C ASP A 17 -15.73 29.29 2.20
N MET A 18 -15.79 28.02 2.62
CA MET A 18 -14.75 27.03 2.34
C MET A 18 -15.31 25.73 1.75
N LEU A 19 -14.50 25.10 0.90
CA LEU A 19 -14.74 23.78 0.34
C LEU A 19 -13.53 22.87 0.68
N LEU A 20 -13.81 21.77 1.39
CA LEU A 20 -12.84 20.69 1.56
C LEU A 20 -13.04 19.65 0.46
N VAL A 21 -12.01 19.39 -0.32
CA VAL A 21 -11.98 18.29 -1.29
C VAL A 21 -10.81 17.38 -0.96
N THR A 22 -11.07 16.08 -0.91
CA THR A 22 -10.01 15.06 -0.69
C THR A 22 -10.09 13.95 -1.72
N THR A 23 -8.90 13.45 -2.10
CA THR A 23 -8.72 12.20 -2.83
C THR A 23 -7.77 11.33 -2.01
N ALA A 24 -8.22 10.14 -1.59
CA ALA A 24 -7.46 9.30 -0.67
C ALA A 24 -7.81 7.83 -0.85
N ASP A 25 -6.94 6.94 -0.36
CA ASP A 25 -7.26 5.56 -0.05
C ASP A 25 -7.11 5.33 1.46
N THR A 26 -8.23 5.41 2.17
CA THR A 26 -8.31 5.18 3.61
C THR A 26 -8.76 3.76 3.96
N GLN A 27 -9.00 2.90 2.97
CA GLN A 27 -9.50 1.54 3.20
C GLN A 27 -8.55 0.70 4.06
N PRO A 28 -7.20 0.82 3.95
CA PRO A 28 -6.28 0.09 4.84
C PRO A 28 -6.16 0.68 6.24
N LEU A 29 -6.80 1.82 6.53
CA LEU A 29 -6.72 2.48 7.83
C LEU A 29 -7.85 2.03 8.76
N ALA A 30 -7.52 1.73 10.02
CA ALA A 30 -8.51 1.34 11.02
C ALA A 30 -9.63 2.38 11.24
N GLY A 31 -9.29 3.67 11.11
CA GLY A 31 -10.25 4.77 11.21
C GLY A 31 -10.98 5.08 9.91
N GLY A 32 -10.59 4.46 8.80
CA GLY A 32 -11.16 4.76 7.49
C GLY A 32 -11.17 6.26 7.20
N VAL A 33 -12.25 6.74 6.57
CA VAL A 33 -12.45 8.15 6.25
C VAL A 33 -12.51 9.08 7.46
N GLN A 34 -12.86 8.55 8.64
CA GLN A 34 -12.90 9.35 9.88
C GLN A 34 -11.51 9.96 10.18
N THR A 35 -10.43 9.29 9.81
CA THR A 35 -9.07 9.83 9.93
C THR A 35 -8.88 11.17 9.22
N ILE A 36 -9.49 11.33 8.03
CA ILE A 36 -9.45 12.60 7.28
C ILE A 36 -10.26 13.66 8.01
N LEU A 37 -11.48 13.30 8.44
CA LEU A 37 -12.38 14.22 9.14
C LEU A 37 -11.78 14.68 10.45
N ASP A 38 -11.19 13.80 11.23
CA ASP A 38 -10.52 14.13 12.50
C ASP A 38 -9.32 15.07 12.27
N ALA A 39 -8.51 14.82 11.25
CA ALA A 39 -7.41 15.71 10.88
C ALA A 39 -7.93 17.10 10.44
N PHE A 40 -9.01 17.15 9.69
CA PHE A 40 -9.62 18.41 9.28
C PHE A 40 -10.19 19.19 10.48
N TRP A 41 -11.05 18.54 11.30
CA TRP A 41 -11.72 19.20 12.41
C TRP A 41 -10.77 19.60 13.54
N ASN A 42 -9.75 18.81 13.80
CA ASN A 42 -8.86 19.04 14.95
C ASN A 42 -7.61 19.85 14.59
N CYS A 43 -7.14 19.81 13.34
CA CYS A 43 -5.88 20.44 12.95
C CYS A 43 -6.05 21.63 12.02
N LEU A 44 -6.99 21.57 11.06
CA LEU A 44 -7.11 22.58 10.03
C LEU A 44 -8.17 23.62 10.38
N LEU A 45 -9.38 23.21 10.68
CA LEU A 45 -10.52 24.12 10.95
C LEU A 45 -10.26 25.11 12.10
N PRO A 46 -9.60 24.76 13.21
CA PRO A 46 -9.29 25.71 14.28
C PRO A 46 -8.35 26.86 13.88
N GLY A 47 -7.61 26.67 12.77
CA GLY A 47 -6.72 27.69 12.22
C GLY A 47 -7.35 28.59 11.16
N VAL A 48 -8.62 28.36 10.79
CA VAL A 48 -9.34 29.19 9.82
C VAL A 48 -9.70 30.52 10.49
N ALA A 49 -9.32 31.63 9.85
CA ALA A 49 -9.58 32.97 10.35
C ALA A 49 -10.67 33.67 9.52
N ASP A 50 -11.38 34.62 10.11
CA ASP A 50 -12.43 35.41 9.45
C ASP A 50 -11.89 36.37 8.39
N ALA A 51 -10.57 36.53 8.31
CA ALA A 51 -9.90 37.41 7.36
C ALA A 51 -8.64 36.78 6.80
N ALA A 52 -8.18 37.29 5.66
CA ALA A 52 -6.93 36.83 5.05
C ALA A 52 -5.76 36.91 6.05
N LEU A 53 -5.02 35.83 6.18
CA LEU A 53 -3.83 35.80 7.03
C LEU A 53 -2.75 36.74 6.51
N PRO A 54 -1.95 37.36 7.40
CA PRO A 54 -0.82 38.17 6.97
C PRO A 54 0.19 37.32 6.20
N ALA A 55 0.86 37.92 5.22
CA ALA A 55 1.89 37.22 4.46
C ALA A 55 2.99 36.69 5.39
N ASN A 56 3.27 35.40 5.26
CA ASN A 56 4.35 34.72 5.98
C ASN A 56 5.21 33.91 5.00
N PRO A 57 6.22 34.54 4.36
CA PRO A 57 7.07 33.86 3.37
C PRO A 57 7.81 32.63 3.91
N ALA A 58 8.18 32.62 5.20
CA ALA A 58 8.87 31.51 5.81
C ALA A 58 7.95 30.28 5.94
N ALA A 59 6.75 30.45 6.48
CA ALA A 59 5.76 29.37 6.57
C ALA A 59 5.34 28.84 5.18
N TYR A 60 5.21 29.74 4.19
CA TYR A 60 4.91 29.35 2.81
C TYR A 60 6.03 28.49 2.21
N ALA A 61 7.29 28.89 2.43
CA ALA A 61 8.44 28.11 1.95
C ALA A 61 8.51 26.71 2.60
N GLU A 62 8.25 26.62 3.90
CA GLU A 62 8.18 25.33 4.62
C GLU A 62 7.05 24.45 4.08
N LEU A 63 5.85 25.01 3.89
CA LEU A 63 4.72 24.29 3.30
C LEU A 63 5.04 23.77 1.90
N THR A 64 5.58 24.64 1.04
CA THR A 64 5.96 24.27 -0.34
C THR A 64 7.00 23.16 -0.33
N LYS A 65 8.02 23.24 0.54
CA LYS A 65 9.02 22.18 0.70
C LYS A 65 8.37 20.87 1.14
N LYS A 66 7.48 20.90 2.11
CA LYS A 66 6.77 19.71 2.59
C LYS A 66 5.94 19.08 1.49
N LEU A 67 5.16 19.88 0.76
CA LEU A 67 4.32 19.39 -0.35
C LEU A 67 5.14 18.78 -1.48
N SER A 68 6.29 19.38 -1.83
CA SER A 68 7.16 18.86 -2.91
C SER A 68 7.89 17.56 -2.55
N THR A 69 7.94 17.19 -1.27
CA THR A 69 8.58 15.97 -0.78
C THR A 69 7.58 14.89 -0.34
N MET A 70 6.27 15.17 -0.45
CA MET A 70 5.24 14.17 -0.12
C MET A 70 5.29 13.00 -1.11
N GLN A 71 5.24 11.81 -0.57
CA GLN A 71 5.20 10.56 -1.33
C GLN A 71 4.37 9.52 -0.56
N LEU A 72 3.98 8.44 -1.23
CA LEU A 72 3.37 7.30 -0.57
C LEU A 72 4.33 6.73 0.51
N PRO A 73 3.80 6.19 1.61
CA PRO A 73 4.63 5.62 2.66
C PRO A 73 5.51 4.48 2.14
N ILE A 74 6.79 4.54 2.40
CA ILE A 74 7.69 3.40 2.21
C ILE A 74 7.52 2.40 3.36
N VAL A 75 7.75 1.13 3.08
CA VAL A 75 7.88 0.12 4.13
C VAL A 75 9.29 0.21 4.72
N GLU A 76 9.35 0.45 6.03
CA GLU A 76 10.61 0.53 6.75
C GLU A 76 11.36 -0.81 6.69
N ASN A 77 12.65 -0.75 6.36
CA ASN A 77 13.52 -1.91 6.33
C ASN A 77 14.26 -2.04 7.65
N LEU A 78 13.85 -2.98 8.50
CA LEU A 78 14.35 -3.17 9.87
C LEU A 78 15.44 -4.23 9.98
N ALA A 79 15.62 -5.09 8.97
CA ALA A 79 16.55 -6.19 8.98
C ALA A 79 17.17 -6.42 7.60
N ALA A 80 18.31 -7.12 7.56
CA ALA A 80 18.80 -7.75 6.34
C ALA A 80 18.13 -9.13 6.17
N PRO A 81 17.88 -9.57 4.91
CA PRO A 81 17.31 -10.88 4.66
C PRO A 81 18.29 -12.00 5.05
N ASP A 82 17.74 -13.13 5.48
CA ASP A 82 18.48 -14.37 5.55
C ASP A 82 18.63 -14.95 4.14
N THR A 83 19.82 -14.86 3.59
CA THR A 83 20.10 -15.25 2.20
C THR A 83 20.01 -16.76 1.98
N GLU A 84 20.12 -17.58 3.02
CA GLU A 84 19.95 -19.03 2.93
C GLU A 84 18.48 -19.41 2.71
N LEU A 85 17.55 -18.57 3.14
CA LEU A 85 16.10 -18.76 2.95
C LEU A 85 15.60 -18.17 1.62
N CYS A 86 16.37 -17.30 0.97
CA CYS A 86 16.00 -16.67 -0.30
C CYS A 86 16.34 -17.59 -1.50
N CYS A 87 15.69 -17.35 -2.63
CA CYS A 87 15.97 -17.98 -3.94
C CYS A 87 15.39 -19.39 -4.16
N ALA A 88 14.57 -19.93 -3.26
CA ALA A 88 13.88 -21.19 -3.52
C ALA A 88 12.48 -20.96 -4.10
N THR A 89 12.07 -21.82 -5.04
CA THR A 89 10.67 -21.92 -5.44
C THR A 89 9.93 -22.72 -4.37
N VAL A 90 8.88 -22.13 -3.82
CA VAL A 90 8.03 -22.76 -2.81
C VAL A 90 6.73 -23.20 -3.49
N GLN A 91 6.46 -24.51 -3.46
CA GLN A 91 5.18 -25.06 -3.94
C GLN A 91 4.14 -24.89 -2.85
N MET A 92 3.01 -24.26 -3.20
CA MET A 92 1.94 -23.97 -2.26
C MET A 92 0.96 -25.13 -2.17
N GLY A 93 0.52 -25.42 -0.95
CA GLY A 93 -0.61 -26.31 -0.71
C GLY A 93 -1.93 -25.69 -1.15
N LEU A 94 -3.03 -26.42 -0.97
CA LEU A 94 -4.37 -25.89 -1.24
C LEU A 94 -4.63 -24.65 -0.39
N ASN A 95 -5.03 -23.57 -1.03
CA ASN A 95 -5.28 -22.27 -0.36
C ASN A 95 -6.42 -21.50 -1.07
N ALA A 96 -7.03 -20.56 -0.35
CA ALA A 96 -8.16 -19.79 -0.87
C ALA A 96 -7.78 -18.89 -2.07
N PRO A 97 -6.63 -18.21 -2.08
CA PRO A 97 -6.20 -17.40 -3.22
C PRO A 97 -5.91 -18.20 -4.50
N GLY A 98 -5.78 -19.52 -4.44
CA GLY A 98 -5.44 -20.34 -5.60
C GLY A 98 -3.97 -20.24 -6.03
N LEU A 99 -3.10 -19.77 -5.13
CA LEU A 99 -1.66 -19.69 -5.36
C LEU A 99 -1.05 -21.09 -5.43
N THR A 100 -0.36 -21.40 -6.52
CA THR A 100 0.26 -22.74 -6.76
C THR A 100 1.73 -22.76 -6.38
N ALA A 101 2.44 -21.66 -6.60
CA ALA A 101 3.83 -21.50 -6.18
C ALA A 101 4.18 -20.03 -5.95
N LEU A 102 5.24 -19.78 -5.18
CA LEU A 102 5.89 -18.49 -5.11
C LEU A 102 7.41 -18.64 -5.30
N GLN A 103 8.03 -17.58 -5.78
CA GLN A 103 9.46 -17.46 -5.87
C GLN A 103 9.89 -16.08 -5.39
N LEU A 104 10.76 -16.04 -4.39
CA LEU A 104 11.42 -14.82 -3.97
C LEU A 104 12.74 -14.68 -4.74
N GLN A 105 12.83 -13.61 -5.51
CA GLN A 105 14.05 -13.19 -6.22
C GLN A 105 14.68 -12.02 -5.47
N GLU A 106 15.88 -11.64 -5.83
CA GLU A 106 16.60 -10.53 -5.19
C GLU A 106 15.76 -9.23 -5.15
N ASN A 107 15.06 -8.92 -6.24
CA ASN A 107 14.32 -7.67 -6.42
C ASN A 107 12.86 -7.91 -6.90
N ALA A 108 12.31 -9.10 -6.68
CA ALA A 108 10.92 -9.39 -7.04
C ALA A 108 10.34 -10.55 -6.22
N LEU A 109 9.05 -10.45 -5.93
CA LEU A 109 8.23 -11.57 -5.49
C LEU A 109 7.37 -12.02 -6.66
N VAL A 110 7.54 -13.27 -7.09
CA VAL A 110 6.79 -13.87 -8.20
C VAL A 110 5.77 -14.84 -7.63
N LEU A 111 4.52 -14.62 -7.97
CA LEU A 111 3.37 -15.41 -7.53
C LEU A 111 2.79 -16.16 -8.74
N HIS A 112 2.68 -17.48 -8.64
CA HIS A 112 2.11 -18.34 -9.69
C HIS A 112 0.73 -18.82 -9.25
N TYR A 113 -0.23 -18.58 -10.09
CA TYR A 113 -1.61 -19.08 -9.97
C TYR A 113 -1.87 -20.06 -11.14
N GLY A 114 -2.94 -20.82 -11.08
CA GLY A 114 -3.25 -21.80 -12.11
C GLY A 114 -3.48 -21.19 -13.49
N GLY A 115 -2.43 -20.84 -14.20
CA GLY A 115 -2.47 -20.29 -15.58
C GLY A 115 -2.05 -18.83 -15.72
N LYS A 116 -1.76 -18.13 -14.62
CA LYS A 116 -1.25 -16.75 -14.64
C LYS A 116 -0.11 -16.54 -13.64
N THR A 117 0.71 -15.54 -13.89
CA THR A 117 1.83 -15.16 -13.02
C THR A 117 1.72 -13.67 -12.70
N CYS A 118 1.93 -13.32 -11.45
CA CYS A 118 2.03 -11.94 -10.99
C CYS A 118 3.45 -11.69 -10.50
N THR A 119 4.15 -10.77 -11.14
CA THR A 119 5.50 -10.34 -10.73
C THR A 119 5.38 -9.00 -10.00
N LEU A 120 5.85 -8.96 -8.78
CA LEU A 120 5.89 -7.77 -7.94
C LEU A 120 7.34 -7.33 -7.73
N PRO A 121 7.88 -6.47 -8.62
CA PRO A 121 9.22 -5.96 -8.45
C PRO A 121 9.29 -5.03 -7.24
N PHE A 122 10.36 -5.12 -6.46
CA PHE A 122 10.54 -4.27 -5.30
C PHE A 122 12.01 -3.88 -5.09
N ARG A 123 12.19 -2.82 -4.33
CA ARG A 123 13.47 -2.42 -3.74
C ARG A 123 13.20 -1.95 -2.32
N THR A 124 13.93 -2.48 -1.35
CA THR A 124 13.78 -2.08 0.05
C THR A 124 14.13 -0.60 0.25
N GLY A 125 13.30 0.10 1.04
CA GLY A 125 13.48 1.52 1.30
C GLY A 125 13.17 2.47 0.14
N ALA A 126 12.53 1.97 -0.93
CA ALA A 126 12.15 2.79 -2.08
C ALA A 126 10.79 2.36 -2.65
N LEU A 127 10.17 3.25 -3.40
CA LEU A 127 8.96 2.97 -4.18
C LEU A 127 9.36 2.49 -5.59
N VAL A 128 8.71 1.42 -6.06
CA VAL A 128 8.90 0.88 -7.41
C VAL A 128 7.59 0.96 -8.17
N GLN A 129 7.59 1.62 -9.31
CA GLN A 129 6.43 1.66 -10.21
C GLN A 129 6.36 0.36 -11.02
N SER A 130 5.16 -0.17 -11.18
CA SER A 130 4.89 -1.41 -11.92
C SER A 130 3.43 -1.43 -12.40
N HIS A 131 3.03 -2.58 -12.92
CA HIS A 131 1.65 -2.88 -13.29
C HIS A 131 1.27 -4.22 -12.66
N LEU A 132 0.12 -4.26 -11.98
CA LEU A 132 -0.38 -5.51 -11.40
C LEU A 132 -0.78 -6.45 -12.54
N TRP A 133 -0.37 -7.71 -12.47
CA TRP A 133 -0.57 -8.71 -13.54
C TRP A 133 0.09 -8.38 -14.90
N ASP A 134 1.08 -7.50 -14.93
CA ASP A 134 1.64 -6.93 -16.14
C ASP A 134 0.58 -6.27 -17.06
N ASP A 135 -0.55 -5.88 -16.48
CA ASP A 135 -1.66 -5.21 -17.16
C ASP A 135 -1.47 -3.69 -17.13
N PRO A 136 -1.28 -3.03 -18.28
CA PRO A 136 -1.15 -1.58 -18.36
C PRO A 136 -2.34 -0.80 -17.79
N ALA A 137 -3.51 -1.42 -17.70
CA ALA A 137 -4.70 -0.83 -17.09
C ALA A 137 -4.65 -0.83 -15.55
N LEU A 138 -3.70 -1.54 -14.93
CA LEU A 138 -3.54 -1.66 -13.49
C LEU A 138 -2.18 -1.12 -13.01
N PRO A 139 -1.89 0.17 -13.25
CA PRO A 139 -0.65 0.77 -12.75
C PRO A 139 -0.62 0.73 -11.22
N CYS A 140 0.55 0.44 -10.66
CA CYS A 140 0.72 0.37 -9.22
C CYS A 140 2.09 0.88 -8.77
N VAL A 141 2.19 1.15 -7.47
CA VAL A 141 3.45 1.45 -6.79
C VAL A 141 3.65 0.45 -5.66
N ILE A 142 4.82 -0.13 -5.59
CA ILE A 142 5.20 -1.15 -4.63
C ILE A 142 6.23 -0.60 -3.66
N ALA A 143 5.93 -0.72 -2.37
CA ALA A 143 6.86 -0.47 -1.27
C ALA A 143 7.18 -1.81 -0.60
N ALA A 144 8.44 -2.07 -0.27
CA ALA A 144 8.84 -3.30 0.40
C ALA A 144 9.91 -3.05 1.47
N GLY A 145 9.91 -3.90 2.50
CA GLY A 145 10.89 -3.88 3.56
C GLY A 145 10.93 -5.17 4.36
N TRP A 146 12.10 -5.60 4.74
CA TRP A 146 12.32 -6.70 5.65
C TRP A 146 12.00 -6.26 7.07
N ARG A 147 11.02 -6.91 7.70
CA ARG A 147 10.60 -6.66 9.09
C ARG A 147 11.40 -7.50 10.08
N ALA A 148 11.91 -8.64 9.61
CA ALA A 148 12.84 -9.55 10.28
C ALA A 148 13.65 -10.28 9.19
N PRO A 149 14.75 -10.99 9.50
CA PRO A 149 15.55 -11.70 8.50
C PRO A 149 14.75 -12.71 7.65
N ASP A 150 13.66 -13.24 8.21
CA ASP A 150 12.75 -14.20 7.59
C ASP A 150 11.39 -13.61 7.17
N SER A 151 11.18 -12.29 7.34
CA SER A 151 9.86 -11.67 7.14
C SER A 151 9.94 -10.44 6.25
N LEU A 152 9.37 -10.53 5.03
CA LEU A 152 9.26 -9.46 4.05
C LEU A 152 7.82 -8.97 3.98
N LEU A 153 7.63 -7.65 4.07
CA LEU A 153 6.35 -6.99 3.85
C LEU A 153 6.39 -6.20 2.55
N LEU A 154 5.42 -6.45 1.68
CA LEU A 154 5.14 -5.63 0.50
C LEU A 154 3.80 -4.90 0.70
N ARG A 155 3.75 -3.65 0.24
CA ARG A 155 2.51 -2.89 0.05
C ARG A 155 2.42 -2.46 -1.40
N VAL A 156 1.31 -2.78 -2.03
CA VAL A 156 1.02 -2.40 -3.42
C VAL A 156 -0.12 -1.41 -3.37
N HIS A 157 0.11 -0.21 -3.90
CA HIS A 157 -0.92 0.82 -4.06
C HIS A 157 -1.33 0.87 -5.52
N LEU A 158 -2.59 0.59 -5.81
CA LEU A 158 -3.15 0.74 -7.15
C LEU A 158 -3.27 2.23 -7.47
N LEU A 159 -2.98 2.59 -8.70
CA LEU A 159 -3.03 3.96 -9.20
C LEU A 159 -4.11 4.10 -10.28
N GLY A 160 -4.47 5.33 -10.61
CA GLY A 160 -5.43 5.61 -11.67
C GLY A 160 -6.87 5.50 -11.21
N GLU A 161 -7.73 4.86 -12.01
CA GLU A 161 -9.18 4.82 -11.76
C GLU A 161 -9.58 3.78 -10.71
N ARG A 162 -8.79 2.70 -10.57
CA ARG A 162 -9.03 1.69 -9.53
C ARG A 162 -8.43 2.15 -8.21
N LEU A 163 -9.28 2.26 -7.20
CA LEU A 163 -8.87 2.56 -5.84
C LEU A 163 -8.69 1.27 -5.05
N GLY A 164 -7.51 1.07 -4.49
CA GLY A 164 -7.24 -0.07 -3.63
C GLY A 164 -5.77 -0.25 -3.30
N SER A 165 -5.52 -1.09 -2.32
CA SER A 165 -4.17 -1.46 -1.93
C SER A 165 -4.11 -2.89 -1.46
N LEU A 166 -2.93 -3.51 -1.60
CA LEU A 166 -2.65 -4.86 -1.18
C LEU A 166 -1.54 -4.87 -0.14
N SER A 167 -1.66 -5.76 0.84
CA SER A 167 -0.57 -6.09 1.77
C SER A 167 -0.20 -7.56 1.60
N LEU A 168 1.07 -7.83 1.37
CA LEU A 168 1.62 -9.18 1.25
C LEU A 168 2.70 -9.35 2.32
N GLN A 169 2.50 -10.28 3.23
CA GLN A 169 3.47 -10.63 4.26
C GLN A 169 4.01 -12.03 4.00
N LEU A 170 5.24 -12.09 3.51
CA LEU A 170 5.97 -13.32 3.31
C LEU A 170 6.79 -13.65 4.58
N LYS A 171 6.61 -14.85 5.10
CA LYS A 171 7.43 -15.40 6.16
C LYS A 171 8.15 -16.65 5.64
N LEU A 172 9.47 -16.59 5.59
CA LEU A 172 10.34 -17.69 5.19
C LEU A 172 10.63 -18.58 6.39
N ARG A 173 10.87 -19.88 6.11
CA ARG A 173 11.31 -20.87 7.10
C ARG A 173 12.18 -21.92 6.41
N PRO A 174 13.03 -22.65 7.13
CA PRO A 174 13.73 -23.78 6.54
C PRO A 174 12.75 -24.76 5.89
N GLY A 175 12.94 -25.02 4.59
CA GLY A 175 12.09 -25.92 3.81
C GLY A 175 10.73 -25.39 3.39
N GLY A 176 10.45 -24.08 3.51
CA GLY A 176 9.18 -23.54 3.02
C GLY A 176 8.89 -22.08 3.34
N ALA A 177 7.65 -21.67 3.11
CA ALA A 177 7.20 -20.31 3.39
C ALA A 177 5.70 -20.26 3.70
N THR A 178 5.29 -19.17 4.35
CA THR A 178 3.89 -18.76 4.51
C THR A 178 3.73 -17.38 3.88
N LEU A 179 2.69 -17.19 3.06
CA LEU A 179 2.33 -15.90 2.49
C LEU A 179 0.92 -15.52 2.96
N ALA A 180 0.80 -14.42 3.67
CA ALA A 180 -0.49 -13.80 3.98
C ALA A 180 -0.73 -12.66 2.98
N LEU A 181 -1.91 -12.66 2.36
CA LEU A 181 -2.35 -11.69 1.38
C LEU A 181 -3.60 -11.00 1.92
N CYS A 182 -3.67 -9.69 1.78
CA CYS A 182 -4.84 -8.90 2.15
C CYS A 182 -5.09 -7.82 1.10
N SER A 183 -6.25 -7.89 0.47
CA SER A 183 -6.79 -6.80 -0.35
C SER A 183 -7.60 -5.86 0.54
N HIS A 184 -7.29 -4.56 0.49
CA HIS A 184 -7.92 -3.51 1.29
C HIS A 184 -9.00 -2.76 0.49
N GLU A 185 -9.69 -3.45 -0.38
CA GLU A 185 -10.80 -2.91 -1.15
C GLU A 185 -12.14 -3.29 -0.50
N GLU A 186 -13.19 -2.50 -0.73
CA GLU A 186 -14.55 -2.82 -0.27
C GLU A 186 -15.02 -4.19 -0.78
N HIS A 187 -14.58 -4.54 -2.00
CA HIS A 187 -14.75 -5.88 -2.58
C HIS A 187 -13.37 -6.50 -2.79
N PRO A 188 -12.84 -7.22 -1.78
CA PRO A 188 -11.49 -7.76 -1.83
C PRO A 188 -11.24 -8.64 -3.04
N ASP A 189 -10.11 -8.43 -3.70
CA ASP A 189 -9.66 -9.29 -4.79
C ASP A 189 -9.35 -10.69 -4.23
N PRO A 190 -10.04 -11.75 -4.67
CA PRO A 190 -9.88 -13.09 -4.12
C PRO A 190 -8.47 -13.65 -4.34
N ASP A 191 -7.78 -13.25 -5.40
CA ASP A 191 -6.40 -13.69 -5.68
C ASP A 191 -5.40 -13.10 -4.66
N PHE A 192 -5.78 -12.04 -3.96
CA PHE A 192 -4.95 -11.35 -2.96
C PHE A 192 -5.59 -11.32 -1.57
N ASN A 193 -6.43 -12.31 -1.24
CA ASN A 193 -7.06 -12.34 0.08
C ASN A 193 -7.04 -13.74 0.68
N GLY A 194 -6.23 -13.92 1.73
CA GLY A 194 -6.09 -15.19 2.42
C GLY A 194 -4.65 -15.52 2.80
N THR A 195 -4.43 -16.77 3.15
CA THR A 195 -3.11 -17.29 3.53
C THR A 195 -2.79 -18.54 2.72
N ALA A 196 -1.55 -18.64 2.27
CA ALA A 196 -1.00 -19.80 1.59
C ALA A 196 0.25 -20.27 2.32
N GLU A 197 0.37 -21.59 2.50
CA GLU A 197 1.57 -22.24 3.05
C GLU A 197 2.14 -23.23 2.04
N GLY A 198 3.47 -23.31 2.00
CA GLY A 198 4.13 -24.18 1.06
C GLY A 198 5.46 -24.71 1.55
N VAL A 199 5.99 -25.65 0.78
CA VAL A 199 7.29 -26.29 0.99
C VAL A 199 8.20 -26.05 -0.21
N THR A 200 9.48 -25.95 0.04
CA THR A 200 10.49 -25.83 -1.01
C THR A 200 10.48 -27.07 -1.88
N ALA A 201 10.46 -26.90 -3.21
CA ALA A 201 10.66 -28.01 -4.13
C ALA A 201 12.07 -28.59 -3.92
N VAL A 202 12.14 -29.89 -3.73
CA VAL A 202 13.39 -30.67 -3.60
C VAL A 202 14.04 -30.80 -4.97
#